data_ab504c0ef59e0242e40ecdbc06013825
#
_entry.id   ab504c0ef59e0242e40ecdbc06013825
#
_cell.length_a   1.000
_cell.length_b   1.000
_cell.length_c   1.000
_cell.angle_alpha   90.00
_cell.angle_beta   90.00
_cell.angle_gamma   90.00
#
_symmetry.space_group_name_H-M   'P 1'
#
loop_
_entity.id
_entity.type
_entity.pdbx_description
1 polymer ?
#
loop_
_entity_poly.entity_id
_entity_poly.type
_entity_poly.pdbx_seq_one_letter_code
_entity_poly.pdbx_strand_id
1 'polypeptide(L)'
;MSNEGEQSESSNSASDDERGAGPNDDDDRGRARKGLDRAADRMLDASVLERLAIAVASTTLALLIGLAIVAVTGYDPLLFVSNVIEGAFGDANAIARTLRFTTMFVLTGVAVAIAFRAGVFNIGVQGQFVVGGLTTVMSILWLAPFLPEGVGGGVALIVLGTTAAAIAGGLDGALPGVLKAYGDANEIITTIMLNFIAVGVVGYLVEGPFRGEGNRAPNTERLPEYVAFPRIVFDSSGFSVVGLAIALAVVVVVTLVMTRTRFGYDMITSGHQQDAATFAGVDARKTIVSTMTFSGAVAGIAGAVFAIMIQGYYSDPGGVATYGFDAIAVSLLAANNPLGVVPAGLLFGGLDSAGTHIGIYSDVPVQLIDGILGLVVLFVAAPELFRMAAARTGLGGEDR
;
A
#
# COMPACT_ATOMS: atom_id res chain seq x y z
N MET A 1 55.09 52.31 -17.96
CA MET A 1 54.28 53.49 -18.33
C MET A 1 52.92 53.16 -17.69
N SER A 2 52.70 53.60 -16.47
CA SER A 2 52.10 54.89 -16.08
C SER A 2 50.65 54.95 -16.55
N ASN A 3 49.63 55.05 -15.77
CA ASN A 3 49.28 55.89 -14.61
C ASN A 3 47.95 55.43 -14.06
N GLU A 4 47.73 55.20 -12.81
CA GLU A 4 47.24 56.16 -11.79
C GLU A 4 45.92 56.89 -12.14
N GLY A 5 45.01 56.72 -11.19
CA GLY A 5 44.14 57.74 -10.65
C GLY A 5 42.68 57.55 -11.08
N GLU A 6 41.67 57.66 -10.34
CA GLU A 6 41.37 58.43 -9.12
C GLU A 6 40.00 58.04 -8.61
N GLN A 7 39.83 58.20 -7.33
CA GLN A 7 38.61 58.09 -6.55
C GLN A 7 37.56 59.12 -6.95
N SER A 8 36.30 58.79 -6.81
CA SER A 8 35.34 59.77 -6.31
C SER A 8 34.13 59.07 -5.68
N GLU A 9 33.94 59.38 -4.42
CA GLU A 9 32.75 59.19 -3.60
C GLU A 9 31.51 59.86 -4.22
N SER A 10 30.37 59.22 -4.04
CA SER A 10 29.10 59.90 -3.66
C SER A 10 28.12 58.85 -3.12
N SER A 11 28.06 58.73 -1.89
CA SER A 11 27.04 59.02 -0.86
C SER A 11 25.57 59.00 -1.36
N ASN A 12 24.85 58.11 -0.66
CA ASN A 12 23.54 58.35 -0.05
C ASN A 12 22.28 58.21 -0.88
N SER A 13 21.53 57.19 -0.60
CA SER A 13 20.26 57.32 0.13
C SER A 13 19.69 55.94 0.45
N ALA A 14 19.80 55.59 1.69
CA ALA A 14 18.97 54.60 2.36
C ALA A 14 17.55 55.15 2.41
N SER A 15 16.57 54.35 2.04
CA SER A 15 15.22 54.51 2.55
C SER A 15 14.75 53.17 3.04
N ASP A 16 14.68 53.14 4.34
CA ASP A 16 13.97 52.24 5.25
C ASP A 16 12.67 51.71 4.63
N ASP A 17 12.54 50.39 4.59
CA ASP A 17 11.28 49.72 4.70
C ASP A 17 11.44 48.48 5.60
N GLU A 18 11.99 48.65 6.79
CA GLU A 18 11.75 47.78 7.95
C GLU A 18 10.33 48.00 8.47
N ARG A 19 9.35 47.34 7.84
CA ARG A 19 8.05 47.14 8.48
C ARG A 19 8.09 45.85 9.32
N GLY A 20 8.41 46.03 10.59
CA GLY A 20 7.85 45.46 11.79
C GLY A 20 7.25 44.05 11.68
N ALA A 21 8.13 43.01 11.73
CA ALA A 21 7.71 41.73 12.31
C ALA A 21 7.59 41.98 13.82
N GLY A 22 6.37 41.94 14.36
CA GLY A 22 6.13 42.17 15.78
C GLY A 22 6.75 41.02 16.62
N PRO A 23 7.17 41.32 17.89
CA PRO A 23 7.81 40.33 18.76
C PRO A 23 6.99 39.06 19.07
N ASN A 24 5.72 38.99 18.67
CA ASN A 24 4.82 37.87 18.96
C ASN A 24 4.87 36.73 17.92
N ASP A 25 5.30 36.99 16.67
CA ASP A 25 5.30 35.97 15.63
C ASP A 25 6.42 34.94 15.77
N ASP A 26 7.57 35.35 16.26
CA ASP A 26 8.72 34.45 16.48
C ASP A 26 8.56 33.60 17.76
N ASP A 27 7.87 34.13 18.78
CA ASP A 27 7.59 33.42 20.02
C ASP A 27 6.48 32.35 19.81
N ASP A 28 5.48 32.64 18.98
CA ASP A 28 4.44 31.69 18.63
C ASP A 28 4.95 30.56 17.73
N ARG A 29 5.82 30.86 16.77
CA ARG A 29 6.51 29.85 15.95
C ARG A 29 7.45 28.98 16.79
N GLY A 30 8.15 29.57 17.76
CA GLY A 30 9.00 28.85 18.70
C GLY A 30 8.21 27.94 19.66
N ARG A 31 7.04 28.37 20.10
CA ARG A 31 6.12 27.56 20.93
C ARG A 31 5.48 26.43 20.16
N ALA A 32 5.05 26.67 18.91
CA ALA A 32 4.50 25.65 18.02
C ALA A 32 5.54 24.56 17.70
N ARG A 33 6.79 24.96 17.43
CA ARG A 33 7.90 24.02 17.15
C ARG A 33 8.26 23.18 18.36
N LYS A 34 8.36 23.78 19.56
CA LYS A 34 8.58 23.06 20.83
C LYS A 34 7.40 22.17 21.23
N GLY A 35 6.19 22.49 20.78
CA GLY A 35 5.00 21.65 20.92
C GLY A 35 5.05 20.42 20.02
N LEU A 36 5.49 20.59 18.78
CA LEU A 36 5.68 19.51 17.80
C LEU A 36 6.79 18.54 18.22
N ASP A 37 7.93 19.07 18.69
CA ASP A 37 9.06 18.24 19.16
C ASP A 37 8.67 17.41 20.39
N ARG A 38 7.95 17.99 21.36
CA ARG A 38 7.44 17.25 22.53
C ARG A 38 6.37 16.23 22.19
N ALA A 39 5.57 16.47 21.15
CA ALA A 39 4.59 15.51 20.65
C ALA A 39 5.28 14.35 19.94
N ALA A 40 6.32 14.62 19.15
CA ALA A 40 7.13 13.60 18.49
C ALA A 40 7.85 12.69 19.51
N ASP A 41 8.46 13.27 20.55
CA ASP A 41 9.12 12.51 21.61
C ASP A 41 8.15 11.59 22.37
N ARG A 42 6.93 12.06 22.67
CA ARG A 42 5.89 11.23 23.30
C ARG A 42 5.39 10.09 22.39
N MET A 43 5.43 10.26 21.07
CA MET A 43 5.05 9.17 20.14
C MET A 43 6.12 8.08 20.07
N LEU A 44 7.39 8.42 20.26
CA LEU A 44 8.47 7.42 20.30
C LEU A 44 8.38 6.55 21.55
N ASP A 45 7.86 7.11 22.67
CA ASP A 45 7.64 6.41 23.93
C ASP A 45 6.24 5.80 24.08
N ALA A 46 5.33 6.02 23.11
CA ALA A 46 3.95 5.52 23.18
C ALA A 46 3.91 3.98 23.19
N SER A 47 3.22 3.43 24.17
CA SER A 47 2.96 2.00 24.27
C SER A 47 2.20 1.49 23.03
N VAL A 48 2.32 0.20 22.73
CA VAL A 48 1.56 -0.45 21.63
C VAL A 48 0.06 -0.18 21.77
N LEU A 49 -0.44 -0.13 23.00
CA LEU A 49 -1.85 0.12 23.30
C LEU A 49 -2.26 1.56 22.95
N GLU A 50 -1.43 2.55 23.23
CA GLU A 50 -1.69 3.96 22.87
C GLU A 50 -1.72 4.16 21.34
N ARG A 51 -0.79 3.54 20.62
CA ARG A 51 -0.77 3.57 19.14
C ARG A 51 -2.04 2.95 18.56
N LEU A 52 -2.48 1.82 19.11
CA LEU A 52 -3.72 1.17 18.72
C LEU A 52 -4.94 2.06 19.03
N ALA A 53 -4.98 2.67 20.21
CA ALA A 53 -6.06 3.57 20.60
C ALA A 53 -6.14 4.80 19.68
N ILE A 54 -5.01 5.40 19.30
CA ILE A 54 -4.95 6.51 18.35
C ILE A 54 -5.45 6.06 16.96
N ALA A 55 -5.03 4.90 16.47
CA ALA A 55 -5.48 4.39 15.19
C ALA A 55 -7.01 4.13 15.18
N VAL A 56 -7.55 3.54 16.23
CA VAL A 56 -8.99 3.32 16.40
C VAL A 56 -9.75 4.64 16.48
N ALA A 57 -9.27 5.60 17.28
CA ALA A 57 -9.91 6.92 17.41
C ALA A 57 -9.89 7.69 16.08
N SER A 58 -8.76 7.68 15.36
CA SER A 58 -8.62 8.31 14.05
C SER A 58 -9.56 7.69 13.01
N THR A 59 -9.63 6.36 12.96
CA THR A 59 -10.56 5.63 12.08
C THR A 59 -12.02 5.94 12.42
N THR A 60 -12.36 5.95 13.70
CA THR A 60 -13.73 6.29 14.15
C THR A 60 -14.11 7.71 13.74
N LEU A 61 -13.22 8.69 13.93
CA LEU A 61 -13.48 10.06 13.52
C LEU A 61 -13.64 10.19 12.00
N ALA A 62 -12.79 9.52 11.23
CA ALA A 62 -12.91 9.48 9.77
C ALA A 62 -14.26 8.94 9.32
N LEU A 63 -14.73 7.86 9.94
CA LEU A 63 -16.04 7.29 9.67
C LEU A 63 -17.18 8.25 10.05
N LEU A 64 -17.09 8.93 11.19
CA LEU A 64 -18.09 9.94 11.60
C LEU A 64 -18.15 11.12 10.64
N ILE A 65 -17.01 11.61 10.17
CA ILE A 65 -16.95 12.66 9.15
C ILE A 65 -17.54 12.14 7.83
N GLY A 66 -17.22 10.93 7.43
CA GLY A 66 -17.79 10.27 6.25
C GLY A 66 -19.32 10.21 6.33
N LEU A 67 -19.86 9.80 7.47
CA LEU A 67 -21.32 9.79 7.71
C LEU A 67 -21.94 11.19 7.67
N ALA A 68 -21.24 12.19 8.19
CA ALA A 68 -21.70 13.58 8.07
C ALA A 68 -21.74 14.03 6.60
N ILE A 69 -20.76 13.64 5.79
CA ILE A 69 -20.76 13.91 4.33
C ILE A 69 -21.95 13.22 3.66
N VAL A 70 -22.22 11.96 3.98
CA VAL A 70 -23.38 11.21 3.48
C VAL A 70 -24.68 11.96 3.80
N ALA A 71 -24.83 12.48 5.04
CA ALA A 71 -26.00 13.26 5.44
C ALA A 71 -26.14 14.57 4.66
N VAL A 72 -25.03 15.31 4.48
CA VAL A 72 -25.02 16.59 3.76
C VAL A 72 -25.29 16.40 2.27
N THR A 73 -24.89 15.27 1.69
CA THR A 73 -25.19 14.93 0.29
C THR A 73 -26.63 14.46 0.06
N GLY A 74 -27.44 14.40 1.11
CA GLY A 74 -28.87 14.11 1.02
C GLY A 74 -29.25 12.64 1.15
N TYR A 75 -28.28 11.76 1.49
CA TYR A 75 -28.53 10.35 1.74
C TYR A 75 -28.72 10.08 3.24
N ASP A 76 -29.49 9.05 3.57
CA ASP A 76 -29.72 8.64 4.95
C ASP A 76 -28.46 7.92 5.50
N PRO A 77 -27.80 8.47 6.55
CA PRO A 77 -26.60 7.85 7.12
C PRO A 77 -26.85 6.49 7.77
N LEU A 78 -28.05 6.25 8.34
CA LEU A 78 -28.37 4.97 8.96
C LEU A 78 -28.58 3.89 7.90
N LEU A 79 -29.26 4.24 6.81
CA LEU A 79 -29.43 3.36 5.66
C LEU A 79 -28.07 3.07 5.01
N PHE A 80 -27.20 4.08 4.90
CA PHE A 80 -25.83 3.88 4.41
C PHE A 80 -25.04 2.88 5.28
N VAL A 81 -25.04 3.05 6.60
CA VAL A 81 -24.37 2.13 7.52
C VAL A 81 -24.94 0.71 7.42
N SER A 82 -26.28 0.57 7.35
CA SER A 82 -26.90 -0.76 7.18
C SER A 82 -26.46 -1.41 5.87
N ASN A 83 -26.41 -0.69 4.76
CA ASN A 83 -25.94 -1.18 3.47
C ASN A 83 -24.44 -1.56 3.51
N VAL A 84 -23.62 -0.78 4.24
CA VAL A 84 -22.19 -1.13 4.45
C VAL A 84 -22.06 -2.43 5.22
N ILE A 85 -22.80 -2.60 6.31
CA ILE A 85 -22.75 -3.83 7.13
C ILE A 85 -23.28 -5.02 6.32
N GLU A 86 -24.40 -4.85 5.65
CA GLU A 86 -25.00 -5.88 4.80
C GLU A 86 -24.10 -6.28 3.64
N GLY A 87 -23.51 -5.31 2.96
CA GLY A 87 -22.58 -5.54 1.86
C GLY A 87 -21.26 -6.20 2.28
N ALA A 88 -20.82 -5.96 3.52
CA ALA A 88 -19.61 -6.59 4.07
C ALA A 88 -19.88 -7.98 4.70
N PHE A 89 -21.00 -8.14 5.44
CA PHE A 89 -21.21 -9.29 6.33
C PHE A 89 -22.64 -9.87 6.29
N GLY A 90 -23.56 -9.32 5.48
CA GLY A 90 -24.98 -9.64 5.51
C GLY A 90 -25.31 -11.07 5.09
N ASP A 91 -24.56 -11.65 4.18
CA ASP A 91 -24.74 -13.02 3.72
C ASP A 91 -23.41 -13.74 3.46
N ALA A 92 -23.47 -15.03 3.16
CA ALA A 92 -22.30 -15.84 2.86
C ALA A 92 -21.47 -15.30 1.65
N ASN A 93 -22.14 -14.73 0.66
CA ASN A 93 -21.46 -14.16 -0.52
C ASN A 93 -20.79 -12.82 -0.18
N ALA A 94 -21.41 -12.00 0.66
CA ALA A 94 -20.83 -10.77 1.17
C ALA A 94 -19.57 -11.06 1.99
N ILE A 95 -19.62 -12.01 2.91
CA ILE A 95 -18.47 -12.47 3.70
C ILE A 95 -17.36 -13.00 2.78
N ALA A 96 -17.71 -13.80 1.78
CA ALA A 96 -16.73 -14.34 0.85
C ALA A 96 -16.08 -13.24 -0.01
N ARG A 97 -16.83 -12.22 -0.46
CA ARG A 97 -16.27 -11.05 -1.15
C ARG A 97 -15.34 -10.27 -0.24
N THR A 98 -15.76 -10.01 1.00
CA THR A 98 -14.92 -9.35 2.02
C THR A 98 -13.60 -10.10 2.21
N LEU A 99 -13.63 -11.41 2.41
CA LEU A 99 -12.42 -12.23 2.59
C LEU A 99 -11.56 -12.28 1.32
N ARG A 100 -12.17 -12.24 0.14
CA ARG A 100 -11.46 -12.14 -1.14
C ARG A 100 -10.66 -10.83 -1.24
N PHE A 101 -11.30 -9.69 -1.01
CA PHE A 101 -10.65 -8.39 -0.98
C PHE A 101 -9.60 -8.30 0.13
N THR A 102 -9.94 -8.79 1.33
CA THR A 102 -9.00 -8.89 2.46
C THR A 102 -7.73 -9.64 2.07
N THR A 103 -7.85 -10.77 1.36
CA THR A 103 -6.70 -11.56 0.89
C THR A 103 -5.77 -10.71 0.03
N MET A 104 -6.32 -9.92 -0.88
CA MET A 104 -5.53 -9.03 -1.76
C MET A 104 -4.87 -7.92 -0.96
N PHE A 105 -5.62 -7.20 -0.11
CA PHE A 105 -5.09 -6.12 0.71
C PHE A 105 -4.06 -6.56 1.73
N VAL A 106 -4.18 -7.77 2.26
CA VAL A 106 -3.17 -8.33 3.17
C VAL A 106 -1.87 -8.59 2.42
N LEU A 107 -1.91 -9.22 1.25
CA LEU A 107 -0.70 -9.51 0.48
C LEU A 107 -0.01 -8.24 -0.01
N THR A 108 -0.75 -7.33 -0.64
CA THR A 108 -0.20 -6.07 -1.16
C THR A 108 0.21 -5.13 -0.03
N GLY A 109 -0.58 -5.05 1.05
CA GLY A 109 -0.27 -4.25 2.24
C GLY A 109 1.01 -4.70 2.95
N VAL A 110 1.24 -6.01 3.05
CA VAL A 110 2.51 -6.54 3.59
C VAL A 110 3.67 -6.21 2.67
N ALA A 111 3.49 -6.25 1.33
CA ALA A 111 4.53 -5.84 0.39
C ALA A 111 4.95 -4.38 0.61
N VAL A 112 3.99 -3.47 0.77
CA VAL A 112 4.26 -2.06 1.11
C VAL A 112 4.93 -1.93 2.48
N ALA A 113 4.42 -2.64 3.50
CA ALA A 113 4.92 -2.58 4.87
C ALA A 113 6.41 -2.96 4.98
N ILE A 114 6.88 -3.91 4.16
CA ILE A 114 8.28 -4.30 4.08
C ILE A 114 9.17 -3.08 3.75
N ALA A 115 8.86 -2.40 2.67
CA ALA A 115 9.64 -1.27 2.18
C ALA A 115 9.57 -0.07 3.15
N PHE A 116 8.36 0.30 3.59
CA PHE A 116 8.13 1.46 4.46
C PHE A 116 8.79 1.29 5.83
N ARG A 117 8.82 0.07 6.37
CA ARG A 117 9.51 -0.20 7.63
C ARG A 117 11.03 -0.10 7.51
N ALA A 118 11.57 -0.28 6.32
CA ALA A 118 12.99 -0.07 6.00
C ALA A 118 13.29 1.39 5.59
N GLY A 119 12.36 2.32 5.77
CA GLY A 119 12.54 3.72 5.40
C GLY A 119 12.65 3.98 3.89
N VAL A 120 12.16 3.06 3.07
CA VAL A 120 12.15 3.18 1.60
C VAL A 120 10.72 3.12 1.08
N PHE A 121 10.37 4.02 0.19
CA PHE A 121 9.01 4.07 -0.38
C PHE A 121 8.92 3.19 -1.63
N ASN A 122 8.19 2.05 -1.54
CA ASN A 122 7.83 1.25 -2.71
C ASN A 122 6.37 1.52 -3.12
N ILE A 123 6.16 2.55 -3.94
CA ILE A 123 4.86 2.82 -4.58
C ILE A 123 4.66 1.92 -5.81
N GLY A 124 5.71 1.19 -6.22
CA GLY A 124 5.74 0.27 -7.35
C GLY A 124 5.00 -1.05 -7.16
N VAL A 125 4.40 -1.28 -5.98
CA VAL A 125 3.69 -2.54 -5.65
C VAL A 125 2.60 -2.86 -6.67
N GLN A 126 1.93 -1.85 -7.27
CA GLN A 126 0.93 -2.08 -8.32
C GLN A 126 1.54 -2.69 -9.59
N GLY A 127 2.66 -2.15 -10.07
CA GLY A 127 3.35 -2.70 -11.24
C GLY A 127 3.90 -4.11 -10.99
N GLN A 128 4.51 -4.32 -9.82
CA GLN A 128 5.03 -5.62 -9.39
C GLN A 128 3.93 -6.67 -9.29
N PHE A 129 2.75 -6.28 -8.80
CA PHE A 129 1.54 -7.10 -8.78
C PHE A 129 1.06 -7.45 -10.20
N VAL A 130 0.99 -6.48 -11.09
CA VAL A 130 0.58 -6.65 -12.49
C VAL A 130 1.54 -7.59 -13.24
N VAL A 131 2.85 -7.34 -13.12
CA VAL A 131 3.90 -8.20 -13.72
C VAL A 131 3.83 -9.61 -13.16
N GLY A 132 3.67 -9.75 -11.83
CA GLY A 132 3.54 -11.04 -11.16
C GLY A 132 2.33 -11.83 -11.64
N GLY A 133 1.18 -11.18 -11.78
CA GLY A 133 -0.05 -11.81 -12.26
C GLY A 133 0.07 -12.36 -13.68
N LEU A 134 0.58 -11.55 -14.62
CA LEU A 134 0.83 -12.02 -15.99
C LEU A 134 1.85 -13.15 -16.01
N THR A 135 2.97 -12.99 -15.30
CA THR A 135 4.03 -14.02 -15.24
C THR A 135 3.50 -15.35 -14.72
N THR A 136 2.60 -15.32 -13.73
CA THR A 136 1.95 -16.54 -13.22
C THR A 136 1.18 -17.24 -14.30
N VAL A 137 0.27 -16.52 -14.99
CA VAL A 137 -0.59 -17.12 -16.01
C VAL A 137 0.24 -17.67 -17.15
N MET A 138 1.21 -16.92 -17.66
CA MET A 138 2.04 -17.36 -18.77
C MET A 138 2.92 -18.55 -18.38
N SER A 139 3.51 -18.56 -17.17
CA SER A 139 4.29 -19.68 -16.67
C SER A 139 3.45 -20.95 -16.58
N ILE A 140 2.23 -20.86 -16.08
CA ILE A 140 1.32 -21.99 -15.97
C ILE A 140 0.93 -22.49 -17.36
N LEU A 141 0.51 -21.62 -18.27
CA LEU A 141 0.11 -22.01 -19.62
C LEU A 141 1.26 -22.69 -20.41
N TRP A 142 2.49 -22.20 -20.26
CA TRP A 142 3.64 -22.77 -20.95
C TRP A 142 4.14 -24.08 -20.32
N LEU A 143 3.96 -24.27 -19.01
CA LEU A 143 4.42 -25.46 -18.30
C LEU A 143 3.34 -26.56 -18.23
N ALA A 144 2.06 -26.21 -18.37
CA ALA A 144 0.95 -27.17 -18.30
C ALA A 144 1.10 -28.37 -19.24
N PRO A 145 1.55 -28.22 -20.50
CA PRO A 145 1.71 -29.37 -21.41
C PRO A 145 2.77 -30.38 -20.95
N PHE A 146 3.68 -30.01 -20.05
CA PHE A 146 4.78 -30.85 -19.58
C PHE A 146 4.52 -31.53 -18.24
N LEU A 147 3.39 -31.24 -17.59
CA LEU A 147 3.03 -31.75 -16.28
C LEU A 147 1.76 -32.61 -16.37
N PRO A 148 1.62 -33.64 -15.52
CA PRO A 148 0.42 -34.48 -15.55
C PRO A 148 -0.82 -33.68 -15.13
N GLU A 149 -1.94 -33.94 -15.79
CA GLU A 149 -3.22 -33.35 -15.37
C GLU A 149 -3.67 -33.86 -13.98
N GLY A 150 -4.46 -33.06 -13.28
CA GLY A 150 -5.01 -33.38 -11.98
C GLY A 150 -4.32 -32.67 -10.81
N VAL A 151 -4.65 -33.06 -9.58
CA VAL A 151 -4.28 -32.33 -8.35
C VAL A 151 -2.76 -32.15 -8.20
N GLY A 152 -1.98 -33.18 -8.48
CA GLY A 152 -0.52 -33.13 -8.34
C GLY A 152 0.15 -32.14 -9.30
N GLY A 153 -0.24 -32.20 -10.59
CA GLY A 153 0.22 -31.25 -11.59
C GLY A 153 -0.29 -29.84 -11.35
N GLY A 154 -1.54 -29.71 -10.93
CA GLY A 154 -2.11 -28.40 -10.55
C GLY A 154 -1.34 -27.73 -9.42
N VAL A 155 -1.03 -28.45 -8.35
CA VAL A 155 -0.20 -27.92 -7.24
C VAL A 155 1.20 -27.54 -7.72
N ALA A 156 1.84 -28.38 -8.55
CA ALA A 156 3.14 -28.08 -9.10
C ALA A 156 3.12 -26.80 -9.97
N LEU A 157 2.11 -26.64 -10.83
CA LEU A 157 1.93 -25.44 -11.66
C LEU A 157 1.69 -24.18 -10.81
N ILE A 158 0.88 -24.28 -9.75
CA ILE A 158 0.64 -23.17 -8.82
C ILE A 158 1.96 -22.75 -8.14
N VAL A 159 2.74 -23.69 -7.65
CA VAL A 159 4.02 -23.40 -7.00
C VAL A 159 5.02 -22.78 -7.99
N LEU A 160 5.14 -23.35 -9.20
CA LEU A 160 6.04 -22.82 -10.23
C LEU A 160 5.60 -21.43 -10.71
N GLY A 161 4.32 -21.23 -10.98
CA GLY A 161 3.77 -19.94 -11.40
C GLY A 161 3.91 -18.87 -10.32
N THR A 162 3.63 -19.21 -9.05
CA THR A 162 3.82 -18.29 -7.93
C THR A 162 5.30 -17.96 -7.69
N THR A 163 6.20 -18.93 -7.86
CA THR A 163 7.64 -18.70 -7.76
C THR A 163 8.13 -17.79 -8.89
N ALA A 164 7.69 -18.02 -10.12
CA ALA A 164 7.99 -17.15 -11.25
C ALA A 164 7.49 -15.72 -11.02
N ALA A 165 6.28 -15.57 -10.48
CA ALA A 165 5.72 -14.27 -10.12
C ALA A 165 6.54 -13.55 -9.02
N ALA A 166 6.97 -14.28 -8.00
CA ALA A 166 7.82 -13.72 -6.95
C ALA A 166 9.17 -13.25 -7.51
N ILE A 167 9.75 -14.01 -8.44
CA ILE A 167 11.00 -13.62 -9.11
C ILE A 167 10.76 -12.38 -9.98
N ALA A 168 9.73 -12.37 -10.82
CA ALA A 168 9.44 -11.27 -11.74
C ALA A 168 9.10 -9.98 -10.97
N GLY A 169 8.21 -10.04 -9.97
CA GLY A 169 7.90 -8.90 -9.11
C GLY A 169 9.12 -8.44 -8.28
N GLY A 170 9.94 -9.39 -7.83
CA GLY A 170 11.19 -9.08 -7.14
C GLY A 170 12.21 -8.36 -8.03
N LEU A 171 12.37 -8.78 -9.29
CA LEU A 171 13.24 -8.11 -10.26
C LEU A 171 12.73 -6.71 -10.61
N ASP A 172 11.42 -6.55 -10.79
CA ASP A 172 10.81 -5.24 -11.02
C ASP A 172 11.03 -4.32 -9.81
N GLY A 173 10.87 -4.82 -8.58
CA GLY A 173 11.19 -4.09 -7.36
C GLY A 173 12.68 -3.83 -7.15
N ALA A 174 13.56 -4.70 -7.64
CA ALA A 174 15.00 -4.51 -7.57
C ALA A 174 15.47 -3.30 -8.39
N LEU A 175 14.82 -3.03 -9.52
CA LEU A 175 15.19 -1.96 -10.43
C LEU A 175 15.19 -0.58 -9.75
N PRO A 176 14.09 -0.10 -9.13
CA PRO A 176 14.10 1.18 -8.41
C PRO A 176 15.01 1.13 -7.18
N GLY A 177 15.18 -0.04 -6.55
CA GLY A 177 16.14 -0.25 -5.48
C GLY A 177 17.59 0.02 -5.90
N VAL A 178 17.99 -0.47 -7.07
CA VAL A 178 19.32 -0.22 -7.65
C VAL A 178 19.47 1.26 -8.05
N LEU A 179 18.46 1.84 -8.69
CA LEU A 179 18.48 3.25 -9.08
C LEU A 179 18.64 4.18 -7.86
N LYS A 180 17.96 3.86 -6.75
CA LYS A 180 18.13 4.59 -5.49
C LYS A 180 19.51 4.38 -4.88
N ALA A 181 19.92 3.12 -4.72
CA ALA A 181 21.14 2.79 -3.98
C ALA A 181 22.44 3.21 -4.67
N TYR A 182 22.46 3.22 -6.01
CA TYR A 182 23.67 3.47 -6.81
C TYR A 182 23.57 4.69 -7.71
N GLY A 183 22.35 5.13 -8.05
CA GLY A 183 22.10 6.28 -8.92
C GLY A 183 21.53 7.50 -8.18
N ASP A 184 21.36 7.41 -6.85
CA ASP A 184 20.75 8.46 -6.03
C ASP A 184 19.39 8.97 -6.55
N ALA A 185 18.68 8.11 -7.29
CA ALA A 185 17.37 8.43 -7.84
C ALA A 185 16.31 8.46 -6.74
N ASN A 186 15.31 9.33 -6.92
CA ASN A 186 14.16 9.37 -6.01
C ASN A 186 13.28 8.13 -6.22
N GLU A 187 13.15 7.29 -5.19
CA GLU A 187 12.41 6.04 -5.25
C GLU A 187 10.90 6.22 -5.49
N ILE A 188 10.32 7.33 -5.02
CA ILE A 188 8.90 7.64 -5.23
C ILE A 188 8.65 7.84 -6.72
N ILE A 189 9.48 8.66 -7.36
CA ILE A 189 9.35 8.95 -8.80
C ILE A 189 9.61 7.69 -9.63
N THR A 190 10.69 6.96 -9.33
CA THR A 190 11.05 5.77 -10.10
C THR A 190 10.02 4.65 -9.98
N THR A 191 9.48 4.40 -8.78
CA THR A 191 8.47 3.36 -8.57
C THR A 191 7.12 3.72 -9.20
N ILE A 192 6.69 5.00 -9.14
CA ILE A 192 5.48 5.44 -9.84
C ILE A 192 5.63 5.30 -11.36
N MET A 193 6.79 5.71 -11.92
CA MET A 193 7.02 5.58 -13.36
C MET A 193 7.06 4.12 -13.81
N LEU A 194 7.65 3.23 -13.02
CA LEU A 194 7.67 1.81 -13.30
C LEU A 194 6.28 1.17 -13.26
N ASN A 195 5.35 1.65 -12.43
CA ASN A 195 3.95 1.21 -12.48
C ASN A 195 3.34 1.45 -13.88
N PHE A 196 3.52 2.66 -14.44
CA PHE A 196 2.99 2.96 -15.77
C PHE A 196 3.68 2.14 -16.86
N ILE A 197 4.98 1.91 -16.75
CA ILE A 197 5.73 1.06 -17.66
C ILE A 197 5.23 -0.39 -17.57
N ALA A 198 5.09 -0.93 -16.36
CA ALA A 198 4.60 -2.29 -16.13
C ALA A 198 3.19 -2.48 -16.71
N VAL A 199 2.26 -1.57 -16.40
CA VAL A 199 0.89 -1.60 -16.94
C VAL A 199 0.91 -1.50 -18.46
N GLY A 200 1.69 -0.59 -19.05
CA GLY A 200 1.79 -0.43 -20.51
C GLY A 200 2.40 -1.65 -21.21
N VAL A 201 3.49 -2.21 -20.66
CA VAL A 201 4.14 -3.41 -21.22
C VAL A 201 3.23 -4.63 -21.11
N VAL A 202 2.62 -4.86 -19.94
CA VAL A 202 1.70 -5.98 -19.74
C VAL A 202 0.45 -5.84 -20.61
N GLY A 203 -0.11 -4.62 -20.73
CA GLY A 203 -1.22 -4.34 -21.63
C GLY A 203 -0.87 -4.70 -23.09
N TYR A 204 0.25 -4.22 -23.60
CA TYR A 204 0.75 -4.55 -24.94
C TYR A 204 0.90 -6.07 -25.16
N LEU A 205 1.43 -6.78 -24.14
CA LEU A 205 1.63 -8.23 -24.23
C LEU A 205 0.29 -9.00 -24.26
N VAL A 206 -0.68 -8.57 -23.45
CA VAL A 206 -2.01 -9.20 -23.35
C VAL A 206 -2.89 -8.87 -24.58
N GLU A 207 -2.78 -7.66 -25.11
CA GLU A 207 -3.49 -7.27 -26.34
C GLU A 207 -2.92 -7.93 -27.61
N GLY A 208 -1.62 -8.23 -27.60
CA GLY A 208 -0.86 -8.74 -28.73
C GLY A 208 -0.46 -10.21 -28.58
N PRO A 209 0.85 -10.48 -28.27
CA PRO A 209 1.41 -11.83 -28.40
C PRO A 209 0.87 -12.88 -27.41
N PHE A 210 0.29 -12.46 -26.30
CA PHE A 210 -0.26 -13.36 -25.27
C PHE A 210 -1.78 -13.40 -25.26
N ARG A 211 -2.42 -12.78 -26.24
CA ARG A 211 -3.87 -12.83 -26.40
C ARG A 211 -4.32 -14.25 -26.73
N GLY A 212 -5.29 -14.75 -25.98
CA GLY A 212 -5.88 -16.07 -26.25
C GLY A 212 -6.59 -16.13 -27.62
N GLU A 213 -6.44 -17.23 -28.33
CA GLU A 213 -7.02 -17.42 -29.65
C GLU A 213 -8.55 -17.29 -29.59
N GLY A 214 -9.11 -16.48 -30.49
CA GLY A 214 -10.56 -16.26 -30.59
C GLY A 214 -11.17 -15.35 -29.53
N ASN A 215 -10.39 -14.84 -28.56
CA ASN A 215 -10.88 -13.92 -27.54
C ASN A 215 -11.23 -12.56 -28.17
N ARG A 216 -12.46 -12.06 -27.91
CA ARG A 216 -12.88 -10.71 -28.32
C ARG A 216 -12.27 -9.63 -27.45
N ALA A 217 -12.15 -9.90 -26.14
CA ALA A 217 -11.50 -9.01 -25.17
C ALA A 217 -9.97 -9.26 -25.12
N PRO A 218 -9.16 -8.24 -24.75
CA PRO A 218 -7.72 -8.40 -24.55
C PRO A 218 -7.45 -9.19 -23.27
N ASN A 219 -7.42 -10.49 -23.36
CA ASN A 219 -7.08 -11.40 -22.29
C ASN A 219 -6.34 -12.63 -22.81
N THR A 220 -5.55 -13.24 -21.93
CA THR A 220 -4.84 -14.50 -22.21
C THR A 220 -5.81 -15.66 -22.34
N GLU A 221 -5.30 -16.83 -22.69
CA GLU A 221 -6.04 -18.08 -22.51
C GLU A 221 -6.36 -18.30 -21.02
N ARG A 222 -7.42 -19.10 -20.78
CA ARG A 222 -7.80 -19.50 -19.43
C ARG A 222 -6.84 -20.55 -18.87
N LEU A 223 -6.58 -20.45 -17.58
CA LEU A 223 -5.86 -21.48 -16.86
C LEU A 223 -6.63 -22.79 -16.87
N PRO A 224 -5.95 -23.96 -16.91
CA PRO A 224 -6.59 -25.26 -16.76
C PRO A 224 -7.39 -25.34 -15.46
N GLU A 225 -8.56 -25.97 -15.49
CA GLU A 225 -9.46 -26.04 -14.34
C GLU A 225 -8.80 -26.68 -13.09
N TYR A 226 -7.90 -27.63 -13.29
CA TYR A 226 -7.18 -28.30 -12.21
C TYR A 226 -6.11 -27.42 -11.52
N VAL A 227 -5.85 -26.21 -12.03
CA VAL A 227 -4.95 -25.22 -11.42
C VAL A 227 -5.70 -24.27 -10.47
N ALA A 228 -7.02 -24.19 -10.56
CA ALA A 228 -7.83 -23.32 -9.72
C ALA A 228 -7.70 -23.69 -8.23
N PHE A 229 -7.65 -22.68 -7.36
CA PHE A 229 -7.76 -22.92 -5.92
C PHE A 229 -9.13 -23.49 -5.56
N PRO A 230 -9.19 -24.54 -4.71
CA PRO A 230 -10.46 -25.13 -4.33
C PRO A 230 -11.37 -24.15 -3.59
N ARG A 231 -12.65 -24.10 -3.98
CA ARG A 231 -13.69 -23.27 -3.36
C ARG A 231 -14.48 -24.10 -2.35
N ILE A 232 -13.87 -24.41 -1.20
CA ILE A 232 -14.38 -25.38 -0.23
C ILE A 232 -15.58 -24.83 0.55
N VAL A 233 -15.65 -23.50 0.81
CA VAL A 233 -16.61 -22.90 1.73
C VAL A 233 -17.66 -22.06 0.99
N PHE A 234 -17.27 -21.38 -0.10
CA PHE A 234 -18.13 -20.46 -0.84
C PHE A 234 -17.99 -20.70 -2.35
N ASP A 235 -19.00 -21.24 -2.98
CA ASP A 235 -18.91 -21.67 -4.39
C ASP A 235 -18.89 -20.55 -5.43
N SER A 236 -19.51 -19.39 -5.13
CA SER A 236 -19.84 -18.38 -6.15
C SER A 236 -19.04 -17.08 -6.10
N SER A 237 -18.14 -16.90 -5.12
CA SER A 237 -17.59 -15.57 -4.78
C SER A 237 -16.20 -15.27 -5.33
N GLY A 238 -15.54 -16.21 -6.01
CA GLY A 238 -14.12 -16.07 -6.37
C GLY A 238 -13.17 -16.04 -5.16
N PHE A 239 -13.61 -16.49 -3.97
CA PHE A 239 -12.82 -16.64 -2.77
C PHE A 239 -12.35 -18.08 -2.60
N SER A 240 -11.11 -18.26 -2.14
CA SER A 240 -10.61 -19.55 -1.68
C SER A 240 -9.87 -19.42 -0.34
N VAL A 241 -10.17 -20.34 0.57
CA VAL A 241 -9.45 -20.46 1.84
C VAL A 241 -7.96 -20.69 1.64
N VAL A 242 -7.57 -21.34 0.54
CA VAL A 242 -6.15 -21.55 0.19
C VAL A 242 -5.45 -20.21 -0.10
N GLY A 243 -6.10 -19.31 -0.85
CA GLY A 243 -5.55 -17.98 -1.11
C GLY A 243 -5.37 -17.16 0.18
N LEU A 244 -6.36 -17.18 1.07
CA LEU A 244 -6.25 -16.53 2.38
C LEU A 244 -5.16 -17.17 3.25
N ALA A 245 -5.06 -18.51 3.25
CA ALA A 245 -4.01 -19.22 3.98
C ALA A 245 -2.60 -18.84 3.46
N ILE A 246 -2.43 -18.69 2.15
CA ILE A 246 -1.18 -18.18 1.55
C ILE A 246 -0.91 -16.74 2.05
N ALA A 247 -1.92 -15.86 2.06
CA ALA A 247 -1.75 -14.49 2.54
C ALA A 247 -1.30 -14.45 4.01
N LEU A 248 -1.96 -15.22 4.87
CA LEU A 248 -1.60 -15.32 6.29
C LEU A 248 -0.21 -15.96 6.48
N ALA A 249 0.14 -16.96 5.68
CA ALA A 249 1.48 -17.55 5.70
C ALA A 249 2.54 -16.52 5.31
N VAL A 250 2.29 -15.71 4.29
CA VAL A 250 3.19 -14.59 3.90
C VAL A 250 3.33 -13.59 5.04
N VAL A 251 2.24 -13.19 5.71
CA VAL A 251 2.29 -12.32 6.91
C VAL A 251 3.23 -12.91 7.98
N VAL A 252 3.07 -14.21 8.28
CA VAL A 252 3.89 -14.89 9.28
C VAL A 252 5.36 -14.93 8.85
N VAL A 253 5.63 -15.34 7.61
CA VAL A 253 7.00 -15.41 7.07
C VAL A 253 7.67 -14.03 7.09
N VAL A 254 6.98 -12.99 6.61
CA VAL A 254 7.51 -11.62 6.60
C VAL A 254 7.77 -11.14 8.03
N THR A 255 6.84 -11.39 8.96
CA THR A 255 7.02 -11.04 10.38
C THR A 255 8.24 -11.75 10.97
N LEU A 256 8.42 -13.05 10.71
CA LEU A 256 9.58 -13.81 11.17
C LEU A 256 10.88 -13.30 10.54
N VAL A 257 10.88 -13.02 9.24
CA VAL A 257 12.03 -12.44 8.54
C VAL A 257 12.42 -11.11 9.17
N MET A 258 11.46 -10.22 9.38
CA MET A 258 11.73 -8.89 9.93
C MET A 258 12.16 -8.90 11.40
N THR A 259 11.64 -9.83 12.22
CA THR A 259 11.87 -9.84 13.67
C THR A 259 12.93 -10.83 14.14
N ARG A 260 13.25 -11.85 13.35
CA ARG A 260 14.10 -12.97 13.77
C ARG A 260 15.34 -13.18 12.92
N THR A 261 15.52 -12.41 11.82
CA THR A 261 16.68 -12.57 10.94
C THR A 261 17.59 -11.34 10.96
N ARG A 262 18.87 -11.56 10.62
CA ARG A 262 19.83 -10.46 10.43
C ARG A 262 19.37 -9.50 9.33
N PHE A 263 18.83 -10.04 8.24
CA PHE A 263 18.28 -9.23 7.14
C PHE A 263 17.19 -8.25 7.62
N GLY A 264 16.24 -8.72 8.43
CA GLY A 264 15.20 -7.86 9.02
C GLY A 264 15.77 -6.80 9.97
N TYR A 265 16.78 -7.14 10.76
CA TYR A 265 17.49 -6.19 11.60
C TYR A 265 18.19 -5.11 10.76
N ASP A 266 18.94 -5.50 9.74
CA ASP A 266 19.66 -4.59 8.84
C ASP A 266 18.69 -3.64 8.13
N MET A 267 17.52 -4.15 7.68
CA MET A 267 16.44 -3.35 7.07
C MET A 267 15.94 -2.27 8.01
N ILE A 268 15.53 -2.65 9.23
CA ILE A 268 14.93 -1.73 10.21
C ILE A 268 15.96 -0.70 10.66
N THR A 269 17.19 -1.11 10.92
CA THR A 269 18.26 -0.22 11.36
C THR A 269 18.62 0.80 10.28
N SER A 270 18.74 0.36 9.02
CA SER A 270 18.98 1.27 7.87
C SER A 270 17.83 2.25 7.67
N GLY A 271 16.59 1.84 7.94
CA GLY A 271 15.41 2.69 7.84
C GLY A 271 15.35 3.80 8.89
N HIS A 272 15.92 3.57 10.08
CA HIS A 272 15.95 4.59 11.11
C HIS A 272 17.07 5.63 10.89
N GLN A 273 18.27 5.17 10.53
CA GLN A 273 19.40 6.07 10.30
C GLN A 273 20.48 5.38 9.45
N GLN A 274 20.58 5.73 8.16
CA GLN A 274 21.49 5.08 7.20
C GLN A 274 22.97 5.23 7.61
N ASP A 275 23.37 6.43 8.07
CA ASP A 275 24.76 6.68 8.46
C ASP A 275 25.15 5.85 9.68
N ALA A 276 24.30 5.79 10.71
CA ALA A 276 24.53 4.95 11.89
C ALA A 276 24.59 3.46 11.54
N ALA A 277 23.74 2.99 10.66
CA ALA A 277 23.76 1.60 10.16
C ALA A 277 25.07 1.28 9.45
N THR A 278 25.57 2.21 8.63
CA THR A 278 26.83 2.07 7.91
C THR A 278 28.03 2.00 8.88
N PHE A 279 28.04 2.85 9.92
CA PHE A 279 29.06 2.77 10.99
C PHE A 279 29.01 1.44 11.76
N ALA A 280 27.81 0.85 11.91
CA ALA A 280 27.63 -0.47 12.52
C ALA A 280 27.96 -1.64 11.57
N GLY A 281 28.46 -1.37 10.35
CA GLY A 281 28.88 -2.38 9.37
C GLY A 281 27.74 -2.94 8.51
N VAL A 282 26.57 -2.28 8.45
CA VAL A 282 25.47 -2.63 7.55
C VAL A 282 25.73 -1.99 6.19
N ASP A 283 25.65 -2.77 5.12
CA ASP A 283 25.72 -2.25 3.75
C ASP A 283 24.34 -1.68 3.35
N ALA A 284 24.15 -0.39 3.62
CA ALA A 284 22.88 0.30 3.36
C ALA A 284 22.42 0.17 1.90
N ARG A 285 23.34 0.19 0.92
CA ARG A 285 23.00 0.05 -0.51
C ARG A 285 22.41 -1.30 -0.82
N LYS A 286 23.07 -2.37 -0.36
CA LYS A 286 22.56 -3.74 -0.54
C LYS A 286 21.24 -3.94 0.20
N THR A 287 21.11 -3.34 1.39
CA THR A 287 19.87 -3.41 2.18
C THR A 287 18.70 -2.76 1.45
N ILE A 288 18.88 -1.59 0.82
CA ILE A 288 17.84 -0.95 0.01
C ILE A 288 17.42 -1.85 -1.15
N VAL A 289 18.38 -2.34 -1.95
CA VAL A 289 18.07 -3.20 -3.11
C VAL A 289 17.35 -4.47 -2.67
N SER A 290 17.86 -5.17 -1.66
CA SER A 290 17.26 -6.43 -1.19
C SER A 290 15.89 -6.22 -0.56
N THR A 291 15.66 -5.09 0.12
CA THR A 291 14.34 -4.72 0.66
C THR A 291 13.33 -4.49 -0.45
N MET A 292 13.69 -3.71 -1.47
CA MET A 292 12.81 -3.44 -2.61
C MET A 292 12.53 -4.72 -3.41
N THR A 293 13.54 -5.59 -3.58
CA THR A 293 13.38 -6.91 -4.19
C THR A 293 12.43 -7.79 -3.39
N PHE A 294 12.56 -7.82 -2.07
CA PHE A 294 11.69 -8.63 -1.21
C PHE A 294 10.25 -8.11 -1.18
N SER A 295 10.07 -6.79 -1.10
CA SER A 295 8.77 -6.14 -1.26
C SER A 295 8.11 -6.50 -2.59
N GLY A 296 8.86 -6.37 -3.69
CA GLY A 296 8.39 -6.71 -5.03
C GLY A 296 8.06 -8.19 -5.22
N ALA A 297 8.84 -9.09 -4.60
CA ALA A 297 8.54 -10.51 -4.62
C ALA A 297 7.20 -10.84 -3.94
N VAL A 298 6.90 -10.21 -2.79
CA VAL A 298 5.60 -10.37 -2.11
C VAL A 298 4.48 -9.77 -2.95
N ALA A 299 4.68 -8.63 -3.60
CA ALA A 299 3.71 -8.05 -4.53
C ALA A 299 3.46 -8.97 -5.74
N GLY A 300 4.50 -9.61 -6.27
CA GLY A 300 4.37 -10.64 -7.33
C GLY A 300 3.53 -11.83 -6.88
N ILE A 301 3.73 -12.32 -5.64
CA ILE A 301 2.89 -13.37 -5.04
C ILE A 301 1.43 -12.93 -4.94
N ALA A 302 1.16 -11.66 -4.58
CA ALA A 302 -0.19 -11.12 -4.58
C ALA A 302 -0.82 -11.18 -5.97
N GLY A 303 -0.07 -10.83 -7.02
CA GLY A 303 -0.47 -10.96 -8.42
C GLY A 303 -0.77 -12.40 -8.81
N ALA A 304 0.03 -13.36 -8.35
CA ALA A 304 -0.21 -14.79 -8.57
C ALA A 304 -1.52 -15.27 -7.93
N VAL A 305 -1.73 -14.93 -6.65
CA VAL A 305 -2.97 -15.30 -5.95
C VAL A 305 -4.19 -14.65 -6.62
N PHE A 306 -4.08 -13.41 -7.07
CA PHE A 306 -5.14 -12.73 -7.83
C PHE A 306 -5.47 -13.48 -9.13
N ALA A 307 -4.45 -13.80 -9.93
CA ALA A 307 -4.64 -14.47 -11.22
C ALA A 307 -5.26 -15.86 -11.06
N ILE A 308 -4.83 -16.66 -10.07
CA ILE A 308 -5.32 -18.03 -9.87
C ILE A 308 -6.67 -18.04 -9.15
N MET A 309 -6.85 -17.24 -8.09
CA MET A 309 -8.02 -17.27 -7.24
C MET A 309 -9.23 -16.55 -7.84
N ILE A 310 -8.99 -15.39 -8.47
CA ILE A 310 -10.04 -14.46 -8.86
C ILE A 310 -10.34 -14.55 -10.36
N GLN A 311 -9.34 -14.45 -11.22
CA GLN A 311 -9.55 -14.31 -12.65
C GLN A 311 -9.55 -15.64 -13.43
N GLY A 312 -8.63 -16.54 -13.15
CA GLY A 312 -8.42 -17.76 -13.95
C GLY A 312 -7.83 -17.51 -15.34
N TYR A 313 -7.41 -16.28 -15.64
CA TYR A 313 -6.72 -15.81 -16.85
C TYR A 313 -6.07 -14.45 -16.52
N TYR A 314 -5.41 -13.79 -17.45
CA TYR A 314 -4.96 -12.42 -17.25
C TYR A 314 -5.60 -11.49 -18.28
N SER A 315 -6.21 -10.40 -17.80
CA SER A 315 -6.83 -9.37 -18.63
C SER A 315 -5.93 -8.15 -18.76
N ASP A 316 -6.30 -7.22 -19.65
CA ASP A 316 -5.66 -5.90 -19.73
C ASP A 316 -5.59 -5.27 -18.33
N PRO A 317 -4.36 -4.90 -17.87
CA PRO A 317 -4.18 -4.35 -16.55
C PRO A 317 -4.83 -2.98 -16.32
N GLY A 318 -5.24 -2.27 -17.39
CA GLY A 318 -6.04 -1.05 -17.28
C GLY A 318 -7.42 -1.28 -16.66
N GLY A 319 -7.94 -2.51 -16.71
CA GLY A 319 -9.17 -2.95 -16.05
C GLY A 319 -8.94 -3.74 -14.75
N VAL A 320 -7.72 -3.91 -14.31
CA VAL A 320 -7.39 -4.63 -13.06
C VAL A 320 -7.47 -3.67 -11.88
N ALA A 321 -8.01 -4.17 -10.77
CA ALA A 321 -8.13 -3.39 -9.53
C ALA A 321 -6.79 -2.85 -9.02
N THR A 322 -6.83 -1.69 -8.38
CA THR A 322 -5.67 -0.89 -7.93
C THR A 322 -5.14 -1.32 -6.56
N TYR A 323 -5.23 -2.61 -6.22
CA TYR A 323 -4.85 -3.13 -4.89
C TYR A 323 -3.45 -2.70 -4.42
N GLY A 324 -2.51 -2.52 -5.35
CA GLY A 324 -1.15 -2.08 -5.00
C GLY A 324 -1.07 -0.63 -4.55
N PHE A 325 -1.93 0.26 -5.06
CA PHE A 325 -2.02 1.65 -4.60
C PHE A 325 -2.78 1.73 -3.28
N ASP A 326 -3.90 1.03 -3.16
CA ASP A 326 -4.73 1.03 -1.96
C ASP A 326 -4.00 0.38 -0.77
N ALA A 327 -3.07 -0.54 -1.07
CA ALA A 327 -2.18 -1.17 -0.10
C ALA A 327 -1.33 -0.18 0.71
N ILE A 328 -1.01 0.99 0.14
CA ILE A 328 -0.29 2.05 0.85
C ILE A 328 -1.11 2.48 2.06
N ALA A 329 -2.40 2.69 1.87
CA ALA A 329 -3.34 3.05 2.91
C ALA A 329 -3.47 1.96 3.98
N VAL A 330 -3.60 0.71 3.55
CA VAL A 330 -3.67 -0.46 4.44
C VAL A 330 -2.40 -0.58 5.29
N SER A 331 -1.23 -0.40 4.68
CA SER A 331 0.06 -0.45 5.39
C SER A 331 0.21 0.69 6.40
N LEU A 332 -0.19 1.91 6.03
CA LEU A 332 -0.15 3.07 6.93
C LEU A 332 -1.11 2.89 8.11
N LEU A 333 -2.34 2.41 7.88
CA LEU A 333 -3.28 2.07 8.94
C LEU A 333 -2.71 1.03 9.92
N ALA A 334 -1.94 0.07 9.39
CA ALA A 334 -1.23 -0.94 10.17
C ALA A 334 0.06 -0.41 10.84
N ALA A 335 0.38 0.89 10.72
CA ALA A 335 1.66 1.48 11.14
C ALA A 335 2.87 0.69 10.57
N ASN A 336 2.75 0.22 9.33
CA ASN A 336 3.73 -0.60 8.63
C ASN A 336 4.08 -1.91 9.36
N ASN A 337 3.20 -2.41 10.23
CA ASN A 337 3.38 -3.68 10.93
C ASN A 337 2.71 -4.81 10.15
N PRO A 338 3.45 -5.86 9.70
CA PRO A 338 2.87 -6.95 8.92
C PRO A 338 1.69 -7.65 9.60
N LEU A 339 1.71 -7.81 10.93
CA LEU A 339 0.59 -8.37 11.67
C LEU A 339 -0.61 -7.43 11.72
N GLY A 340 -0.37 -6.12 11.81
CA GLY A 340 -1.39 -5.08 11.79
C GLY A 340 -2.07 -4.94 10.42
N VAL A 341 -1.41 -5.40 9.34
CA VAL A 341 -1.99 -5.40 8.00
C VAL A 341 -3.23 -6.31 7.90
N VAL A 342 -3.31 -7.37 8.71
CA VAL A 342 -4.46 -8.29 8.68
C VAL A 342 -5.77 -7.59 9.07
N PRO A 343 -5.91 -6.97 10.25
CA PRO A 343 -7.12 -6.22 10.59
C PRO A 343 -7.35 -4.99 9.70
N ALA A 344 -6.28 -4.31 9.25
CA ALA A 344 -6.40 -3.19 8.31
C ALA A 344 -6.96 -3.67 6.96
N GLY A 345 -6.41 -4.76 6.41
CA GLY A 345 -6.89 -5.38 5.17
C GLY A 345 -8.33 -5.90 5.28
N LEU A 346 -8.76 -6.36 6.47
CA LEU A 346 -10.16 -6.76 6.71
C LEU A 346 -11.10 -5.55 6.67
N LEU A 347 -10.70 -4.41 7.24
CA LEU A 347 -11.48 -3.17 7.17
C LEU A 347 -11.65 -2.71 5.72
N PHE A 348 -10.55 -2.61 4.97
CA PHE A 348 -10.59 -2.20 3.56
C PHE A 348 -11.36 -3.20 2.70
N GLY A 349 -11.14 -4.50 2.90
CA GLY A 349 -11.87 -5.55 2.19
C GLY A 349 -13.38 -5.55 2.48
N GLY A 350 -13.78 -5.22 3.70
CA GLY A 350 -15.18 -5.04 4.07
C GLY A 350 -15.81 -3.82 3.39
N LEU A 351 -15.10 -2.69 3.34
CA LEU A 351 -15.56 -1.48 2.68
C LEU A 351 -15.65 -1.65 1.15
N ASP A 352 -14.70 -2.33 0.51
CA ASP A 352 -14.76 -2.67 -0.92
C ASP A 352 -15.94 -3.61 -1.24
N SER A 353 -16.17 -4.61 -0.37
CA SER A 353 -17.33 -5.49 -0.51
C SER A 353 -18.65 -4.71 -0.36
N ALA A 354 -18.70 -3.79 0.59
CA ALA A 354 -19.83 -2.88 0.78
C ALA A 354 -20.03 -1.96 -0.44
N GLY A 355 -18.94 -1.42 -1.02
CA GLY A 355 -18.99 -0.64 -2.24
C GLY A 355 -19.63 -1.38 -3.40
N THR A 356 -19.25 -2.64 -3.57
CA THR A 356 -19.87 -3.52 -4.57
C THR A 356 -21.38 -3.71 -4.31
N HIS A 357 -21.79 -3.89 -3.05
CA HIS A 357 -23.20 -4.05 -2.68
C HIS A 357 -23.99 -2.76 -2.92
N ILE A 358 -23.47 -1.63 -2.43
CA ILE A 358 -24.10 -0.31 -2.57
C ILE A 358 -24.28 0.06 -4.04
N GLY A 359 -23.28 -0.20 -4.90
CA GLY A 359 -23.36 0.08 -6.32
C GLY A 359 -24.42 -0.73 -7.07
N ILE A 360 -24.88 -1.86 -6.50
CA ILE A 360 -25.91 -2.71 -7.13
C ILE A 360 -27.30 -2.46 -6.53
N TYR A 361 -27.39 -2.21 -5.22
CA TYR A 361 -28.66 -2.23 -4.46
C TYR A 361 -29.05 -0.88 -3.87
N SER A 362 -28.27 0.18 -4.10
CA SER A 362 -28.52 1.52 -3.53
C SER A 362 -28.31 2.61 -4.58
N ASP A 363 -29.01 3.71 -4.43
CA ASP A 363 -28.81 4.93 -5.24
C ASP A 363 -27.61 5.78 -4.74
N VAL A 364 -26.92 5.33 -3.70
CA VAL A 364 -25.75 6.02 -3.14
C VAL A 364 -24.54 5.84 -4.06
N PRO A 365 -23.87 6.91 -4.48
CA PRO A 365 -22.67 6.80 -5.31
C PRO A 365 -21.54 6.05 -4.59
N VAL A 366 -20.93 5.07 -5.27
CA VAL A 366 -19.80 4.28 -4.74
C VAL A 366 -18.64 5.17 -4.34
N GLN A 367 -18.47 6.33 -5.01
CA GLN A 367 -17.44 7.34 -4.72
C GLN A 367 -17.51 7.89 -3.28
N LEU A 368 -18.66 7.79 -2.59
CA LEU A 368 -18.74 8.14 -1.17
C LEU A 368 -17.97 7.15 -0.29
N ILE A 369 -17.92 5.87 -0.67
CA ILE A 369 -17.10 4.86 0.04
C ILE A 369 -15.62 5.15 -0.20
N ASP A 370 -15.22 5.42 -1.44
CA ASP A 370 -13.85 5.80 -1.78
C ASP A 370 -13.43 7.06 -1.01
N GLY A 371 -14.34 8.04 -0.88
CA GLY A 371 -14.14 9.23 -0.06
C GLY A 371 -13.94 8.91 1.42
N ILE A 372 -14.72 7.99 1.98
CA ILE A 372 -14.57 7.53 3.38
C ILE A 372 -13.25 6.80 3.58
N LEU A 373 -12.86 5.92 2.64
CA LEU A 373 -11.54 5.27 2.64
C LEU A 373 -10.43 6.31 2.63
N GLY A 374 -10.51 7.32 1.76
CA GLY A 374 -9.56 8.43 1.71
C GLY A 374 -9.47 9.20 3.02
N LEU A 375 -10.60 9.43 3.72
CA LEU A 375 -10.63 10.06 5.03
C LEU A 375 -9.96 9.18 6.10
N VAL A 376 -10.22 7.87 6.11
CA VAL A 376 -9.57 6.93 7.02
C VAL A 376 -8.06 7.00 6.84
N VAL A 377 -7.57 6.97 5.59
CA VAL A 377 -6.15 7.10 5.27
C VAL A 377 -5.57 8.42 5.78
N LEU A 378 -6.25 9.54 5.48
CA LEU A 378 -5.81 10.87 5.88
C LEU A 378 -5.65 10.98 7.40
N PHE A 379 -6.65 10.53 8.16
CA PHE A 379 -6.65 10.64 9.62
C PHE A 379 -5.66 9.67 10.29
N VAL A 380 -5.44 8.52 9.67
CA VAL A 380 -4.46 7.54 10.19
C VAL A 380 -3.04 7.89 9.81
N ALA A 381 -2.82 8.44 8.60
CA ALA A 381 -1.50 8.88 8.16
C ALA A 381 -1.04 10.19 8.82
N ALA A 382 -1.97 11.00 9.31
CA ALA A 382 -1.68 12.29 9.93
C ALA A 382 -2.24 12.42 11.35
N PRO A 383 -1.79 11.60 12.31
CA PRO A 383 -2.23 11.68 13.72
C PRO A 383 -1.96 13.06 14.36
N GLU A 384 -1.03 13.80 13.80
CA GLU A 384 -0.71 15.16 14.22
C GLU A 384 -1.86 16.15 13.95
N LEU A 385 -2.60 15.99 12.87
CA LEU A 385 -3.79 16.80 12.57
C LEU A 385 -4.87 16.57 13.64
N PHE A 386 -5.02 15.34 14.08
CA PHE A 386 -5.97 14.98 15.14
C PHE A 386 -5.58 15.62 16.49
N ARG A 387 -4.30 15.61 16.84
CA ARG A 387 -3.80 16.23 18.07
C ARG A 387 -3.95 17.76 18.06
N MET A 388 -3.69 18.40 16.91
CA MET A 388 -3.91 19.84 16.77
C MET A 388 -5.39 20.22 16.91
N ALA A 389 -6.29 19.43 16.37
CA ALA A 389 -7.73 19.62 16.49
C ALA A 389 -8.18 19.40 17.95
N ALA A 390 -7.74 18.32 18.60
CA ALA A 390 -8.06 18.03 20.01
C ALA A 390 -7.51 19.10 20.97
N ALA A 391 -6.31 19.61 20.73
CA ALA A 391 -5.73 20.71 21.53
C ALA A 391 -6.51 22.02 21.38
N ARG A 392 -7.09 22.30 20.19
CA ARG A 392 -7.92 23.50 19.98
C ARG A 392 -9.32 23.38 20.59
N THR A 393 -9.86 22.18 20.70
CA THR A 393 -11.22 21.93 21.24
C THR A 393 -11.23 21.77 22.75
N GLY A 394 -10.09 21.83 23.45
CA GLY A 394 -10.00 21.68 24.91
C GLY A 394 -10.29 20.27 25.43
N LEU A 395 -10.39 19.27 24.54
CA LEU A 395 -10.60 17.86 24.87
C LEU A 395 -9.32 17.14 25.32
N GLY A 396 -8.16 17.78 25.21
CA GLY A 396 -6.91 17.33 25.79
C GLY A 396 -6.85 17.76 27.25
N GLY A 397 -7.26 16.88 28.16
CA GLY A 397 -7.29 17.16 29.60
C GLY A 397 -5.94 17.71 30.09
N GLU A 398 -6.01 18.78 30.83
CA GLU A 398 -4.93 19.24 31.73
C GLU A 398 -4.70 18.11 32.75
N ASP A 399 -3.74 17.24 32.47
CA ASP A 399 -3.17 16.43 33.53
C ASP A 399 -2.04 17.25 34.21
N ARG A 400 -2.34 17.57 35.48
CA ARG A 400 -1.46 18.21 36.44
C ARG A 400 -0.20 17.41 36.72
#